data_5ad4d5671119622830cbef99b503c2c8
#
_entry.id   5ad4d5671119622830cbef99b503c2c8
#
_cell.length_a   1.000
_cell.length_b   1.000
_cell.length_c   1.000
_cell.angle_alpha   90.00
_cell.angle_beta   90.00
_cell.angle_gamma   90.00
#
_symmetry.space_group_name_H-M   'P 1'
#
loop_
_entity.id
_entity.type
_entity.pdbx_description
1 polymer ?
#
loop_
_entity_poly.entity_id
_entity_poly.type
_entity_poly.pdbx_seq_one_letter_code
_entity_poly.pdbx_strand_id
1 'polypeptide(L)'
;RSKLNNNYLLRNGAFAYWTGSQEESMSTIYAIEFLIEAKERGYYIPEAMFENAQAYLNSIAMRVDIPKADVLYLLASLNDPNVSEMNIFFDRYYNDASLVDKWTLLGAYAKIGEKDFARKEAEKLPKKAETKDGIYYADQNAKILRYYTEIYGSPEPSLYSSVLGTAKSDEWLTTFEKAHIVQALAEGEKVSPEKKNLSFKLIVDGKEQNLELKDGEYT
;
A
#
# COMPACT_ATOMS: atom_id res chain seq x y z
N ARG A 1 10.13 -6.19 16.13
CA ARG A 1 10.09 -7.45 15.41
C ARG A 1 9.73 -8.63 16.30
N SER A 2 10.52 -8.92 17.35
CA SER A 2 10.20 -9.94 18.37
C SER A 2 8.86 -9.67 19.07
N LYS A 3 8.51 -8.40 19.32
CA LYS A 3 7.22 -8.02 19.94
C LYS A 3 6.03 -8.35 19.05
N LEU A 4 6.13 -8.13 17.73
CA LEU A 4 5.04 -8.42 16.80
C LEU A 4 4.73 -9.91 16.77
N ASN A 5 5.77 -10.74 16.64
CA ASN A 5 5.65 -12.18 16.56
C ASN A 5 5.18 -12.82 17.88
N ASN A 6 5.64 -12.31 19.03
CA ASN A 6 5.37 -12.95 20.31
C ASN A 6 4.09 -12.47 20.99
N ASN A 7 3.65 -11.23 20.69
CA ASN A 7 2.58 -10.59 21.44
C ASN A 7 1.29 -10.39 20.65
N TYR A 8 1.37 -10.30 19.33
CA TYR A 8 0.24 -9.91 18.48
C TYR A 8 -0.13 -10.96 17.44
N LEU A 9 0.82 -11.81 16.99
CA LEU A 9 0.54 -12.88 16.04
C LEU A 9 -0.19 -14.02 16.76
N LEU A 10 -1.36 -14.37 16.22
CA LEU A 10 -2.20 -15.46 16.70
C LEU A 10 -1.88 -16.77 15.96
N ARG A 11 -2.33 -17.89 16.52
CA ARG A 11 -2.06 -19.23 15.97
C ARG A 11 -2.65 -19.46 14.58
N ASN A 12 -3.72 -18.75 14.24
CA ASN A 12 -4.37 -18.80 12.93
C ASN A 12 -3.75 -17.87 11.89
N GLY A 13 -2.65 -17.19 12.20
CA GLY A 13 -1.98 -16.24 11.30
C GLY A 13 -2.53 -14.82 11.33
N ALA A 14 -3.60 -14.57 12.05
CA ALA A 14 -4.13 -13.23 12.28
C ALA A 14 -3.28 -12.43 13.27
N PHE A 15 -3.48 -11.13 13.27
CA PHE A 15 -2.92 -10.23 14.28
C PHE A 15 -4.03 -9.69 15.19
N ALA A 16 -3.72 -9.61 16.48
CA ALA A 16 -4.55 -8.96 17.47
C ALA A 16 -4.20 -7.47 17.54
N TYR A 17 -5.18 -6.61 17.78
CA TYR A 17 -4.94 -5.18 18.01
C TYR A 17 -4.22 -4.92 19.33
N TRP A 18 -4.58 -5.67 20.37
CA TRP A 18 -3.93 -5.62 21.68
C TRP A 18 -3.41 -6.99 22.09
N THR A 19 -2.34 -7.03 22.86
CA THR A 19 -1.82 -8.27 23.44
C THR A 19 -2.92 -9.01 24.21
N GLY A 20 -3.18 -10.25 23.79
CA GLY A 20 -4.19 -11.11 24.41
C GLY A 20 -5.64 -10.87 23.96
N SER A 21 -5.87 -9.97 22.99
CA SER A 21 -7.19 -9.82 22.37
C SER A 21 -7.43 -10.85 21.26
N GLN A 22 -8.66 -10.89 20.78
CA GLN A 22 -9.05 -11.69 19.61
C GLN A 22 -8.48 -11.10 18.33
N GLU A 23 -8.58 -11.86 17.23
CA GLU A 23 -8.21 -11.39 15.90
C GLU A 23 -9.01 -10.15 15.50
N GLU A 24 -8.34 -9.26 14.77
CA GLU A 24 -8.95 -8.11 14.16
C GLU A 24 -8.48 -8.03 12.70
N SER A 25 -9.45 -8.13 11.77
CA SER A 25 -9.17 -8.29 10.35
C SER A 25 -8.41 -7.11 9.74
N MET A 26 -8.77 -5.88 10.12
CA MET A 26 -8.11 -4.68 9.60
C MET A 26 -6.66 -4.60 10.07
N SER A 27 -6.41 -4.79 11.39
CA SER A 27 -5.04 -4.82 11.93
C SER A 27 -4.19 -5.92 11.31
N THR A 28 -4.81 -7.05 10.99
CA THR A 28 -4.13 -8.17 10.33
C THR A 28 -3.72 -7.79 8.91
N ILE A 29 -4.64 -7.20 8.13
CA ILE A 29 -4.36 -6.73 6.76
C ILE A 29 -3.20 -5.74 6.76
N TYR A 30 -3.22 -4.74 7.64
CA TYR A 30 -2.13 -3.75 7.75
C TYR A 30 -0.80 -4.35 8.21
N ALA A 31 -0.84 -5.29 9.15
CA ALA A 31 0.37 -5.97 9.59
C ALA A 31 0.99 -6.80 8.47
N ILE A 32 0.18 -7.50 7.68
CA ILE A 32 0.66 -8.29 6.52
C ILE A 32 1.22 -7.36 5.44
N GLU A 33 0.53 -6.27 5.13
CA GLU A 33 1.01 -5.26 4.18
C GLU A 33 2.38 -4.71 4.60
N PHE A 34 2.52 -4.33 5.88
CA PHE A 34 3.80 -3.88 6.43
C PHE A 34 4.90 -4.95 6.31
N LEU A 35 4.58 -6.23 6.55
CA LEU A 35 5.56 -7.31 6.44
C LEU A 35 6.02 -7.53 5.00
N ILE A 36 5.11 -7.44 4.03
CA ILE A 36 5.44 -7.51 2.60
C ILE A 36 6.40 -6.39 2.23
N GLU A 37 6.06 -5.16 2.57
CA GLU A 37 6.90 -3.98 2.31
C GLU A 37 8.29 -4.10 2.97
N ALA A 38 8.34 -4.58 4.21
CA ALA A 38 9.59 -4.79 4.91
C ALA A 38 10.47 -5.83 4.19
N LYS A 39 9.88 -6.94 3.71
CA LYS A 39 10.60 -7.97 2.93
C LYS A 39 11.13 -7.40 1.63
N GLU A 40 10.33 -6.65 0.88
CA GLU A 40 10.73 -6.00 -0.37
C GLU A 40 11.89 -5.01 -0.20
N ARG A 41 12.01 -4.42 1.00
CA ARG A 41 13.12 -3.54 1.39
C ARG A 41 14.33 -4.28 1.97
N GLY A 42 14.37 -5.60 1.85
CA GLY A 42 15.50 -6.43 2.28
C GLY A 42 15.53 -6.76 3.78
N TYR A 43 14.49 -6.42 4.53
CA TYR A 43 14.40 -6.88 5.91
C TYR A 43 14.06 -8.38 5.96
N TYR A 44 14.77 -9.10 6.79
CA TYR A 44 14.47 -10.53 6.98
C TYR A 44 13.14 -10.69 7.73
N ILE A 45 12.19 -11.38 7.16
CA ILE A 45 10.93 -11.83 7.75
C ILE A 45 10.91 -13.37 7.69
N PRO A 46 10.63 -14.08 8.80
CA PRO A 46 10.51 -15.54 8.77
C PRO A 46 9.45 -15.99 7.76
N GLU A 47 9.77 -16.99 6.94
CA GLU A 47 8.85 -17.50 5.90
C GLU A 47 7.53 -17.99 6.50
N ALA A 48 7.58 -18.69 7.63
CA ALA A 48 6.39 -19.14 8.37
C ALA A 48 5.39 -18.00 8.71
N MET A 49 5.83 -16.74 8.78
CA MET A 49 4.90 -15.62 8.97
C MET A 49 4.09 -15.37 7.70
N PHE A 50 4.68 -15.53 6.53
CA PHE A 50 3.97 -15.38 5.26
C PHE A 50 3.05 -16.57 4.98
N GLU A 51 3.49 -17.80 5.27
CA GLU A 51 2.65 -18.99 5.16
C GLU A 51 1.39 -18.86 6.04
N ASN A 52 1.55 -18.42 7.28
CA ASN A 52 0.42 -18.16 8.17
C ASN A 52 -0.47 -17.01 7.67
N ALA A 53 0.14 -15.93 7.15
CA ALA A 53 -0.60 -14.81 6.58
C ALA A 53 -1.42 -15.23 5.36
N GLN A 54 -0.85 -16.01 4.45
CA GLN A 54 -1.54 -16.58 3.29
C GLN A 54 -2.72 -17.44 3.71
N ALA A 55 -2.50 -18.37 4.66
CA ALA A 55 -3.55 -19.22 5.18
C ALA A 55 -4.71 -18.41 5.78
N TYR A 56 -4.40 -17.37 6.57
CA TYR A 56 -5.41 -16.49 7.14
C TYR A 56 -6.16 -15.72 6.06
N LEU A 57 -5.46 -15.04 5.15
CA LEU A 57 -6.08 -14.26 4.08
C LEU A 57 -6.99 -15.13 3.20
N ASN A 58 -6.57 -16.34 2.85
CA ASN A 58 -7.40 -17.29 2.11
C ASN A 58 -8.66 -17.68 2.90
N SER A 59 -8.56 -17.86 4.22
CA SER A 59 -9.71 -18.22 5.06
C SER A 59 -10.78 -17.13 5.13
N ILE A 60 -10.38 -15.86 4.92
CA ILE A 60 -11.31 -14.72 4.97
C ILE A 60 -11.68 -14.17 3.58
N ALA A 61 -11.01 -14.58 2.51
CA ALA A 61 -11.18 -14.02 1.17
C ALA A 61 -12.62 -14.09 0.63
N MET A 62 -13.41 -15.04 1.08
CA MET A 62 -14.83 -15.17 0.68
C MET A 62 -15.80 -14.32 1.53
N ARG A 63 -15.33 -13.73 2.63
CA ARG A 63 -16.18 -12.91 3.51
C ARG A 63 -16.56 -11.59 2.84
N VAL A 64 -17.70 -11.03 3.24
CA VAL A 64 -18.25 -9.76 2.69
C VAL A 64 -18.07 -8.58 3.66
N ASP A 65 -17.72 -8.87 4.91
CA ASP A 65 -17.58 -7.89 5.99
C ASP A 65 -16.13 -7.42 6.21
N ILE A 66 -15.30 -7.53 5.18
CA ILE A 66 -13.88 -7.18 5.19
C ILE A 66 -13.53 -6.34 3.96
N PRO A 67 -12.39 -5.63 3.95
CA PRO A 67 -11.87 -4.96 2.76
C PRO A 67 -11.34 -5.98 1.74
N LYS A 68 -12.26 -6.59 1.02
CA LYS A 68 -11.98 -7.72 0.13
C LYS A 68 -10.95 -7.41 -0.95
N ALA A 69 -10.97 -6.21 -1.51
CA ALA A 69 -9.99 -5.80 -2.51
C ALA A 69 -8.57 -5.80 -1.95
N ASP A 70 -8.36 -5.30 -0.72
CA ASP A 70 -7.06 -5.32 -0.04
C ASP A 70 -6.60 -6.77 0.21
N VAL A 71 -7.49 -7.67 0.65
CA VAL A 71 -7.16 -9.09 0.85
C VAL A 71 -6.70 -9.73 -0.45
N LEU A 72 -7.41 -9.49 -1.56
CA LEU A 72 -7.06 -10.05 -2.88
C LEU A 72 -5.72 -9.49 -3.38
N TYR A 73 -5.47 -8.20 -3.17
CA TYR A 73 -4.19 -7.58 -3.50
C TYR A 73 -3.03 -8.18 -2.69
N LEU A 74 -3.22 -8.39 -1.39
CA LEU A 74 -2.19 -8.97 -0.53
C LEU A 74 -1.88 -10.42 -0.91
N LEU A 75 -2.91 -11.23 -1.23
CA LEU A 75 -2.71 -12.59 -1.73
C LEU A 75 -1.91 -12.59 -3.05
N ALA A 76 -2.22 -11.68 -3.97
CA ALA A 76 -1.46 -11.52 -5.21
C ALA A 76 0.00 -11.11 -4.93
N SER A 77 0.23 -10.21 -3.96
CA SER A 77 1.56 -9.76 -3.54
C SER A 77 2.38 -10.86 -2.85
N LEU A 78 1.72 -11.84 -2.25
CA LEU A 78 2.35 -13.02 -1.65
C LEU A 78 2.57 -14.17 -2.64
N ASN A 79 2.33 -13.96 -3.94
CA ASN A 79 2.36 -14.99 -4.98
C ASN A 79 1.38 -16.15 -4.77
N ASP A 80 0.27 -15.89 -4.10
CA ASP A 80 -0.82 -16.82 -3.84
C ASP A 80 -2.18 -16.22 -4.24
N PRO A 81 -2.36 -15.79 -5.52
CA PRO A 81 -3.54 -15.04 -5.95
C PRO A 81 -4.79 -15.92 -5.96
N ASN A 82 -5.85 -15.44 -5.33
CA ASN A 82 -7.17 -16.05 -5.45
C ASN A 82 -7.90 -15.49 -6.69
N VAL A 83 -7.49 -15.93 -7.88
CA VAL A 83 -8.00 -15.44 -9.17
C VAL A 83 -9.51 -15.64 -9.29
N SER A 84 -10.05 -16.74 -8.74
CA SER A 84 -11.50 -16.99 -8.75
C SER A 84 -12.27 -15.89 -8.01
N GLU A 85 -11.82 -15.53 -6.81
CA GLU A 85 -12.45 -14.45 -6.03
C GLU A 85 -12.22 -13.07 -6.63
N MET A 86 -11.07 -12.83 -7.28
CA MET A 86 -10.82 -11.60 -8.04
C MET A 86 -11.85 -11.45 -9.18
N ASN A 87 -12.09 -12.50 -9.94
CA ASN A 87 -13.07 -12.49 -11.03
C ASN A 87 -14.51 -12.34 -10.49
N ILE A 88 -14.87 -13.03 -9.41
CA ILE A 88 -16.17 -12.87 -8.75
C ILE A 88 -16.35 -11.42 -8.27
N PHE A 89 -15.33 -10.82 -7.69
CA PHE A 89 -15.38 -9.43 -7.25
C PHE A 89 -15.57 -8.50 -8.45
N PHE A 90 -14.81 -8.70 -9.52
CA PHE A 90 -14.92 -7.90 -10.74
C PHE A 90 -16.31 -8.02 -11.38
N ASP A 91 -16.84 -9.21 -11.52
CA ASP A 91 -18.10 -9.43 -12.20
C ASP A 91 -19.32 -8.96 -11.41
N ARG A 92 -19.30 -9.08 -10.09
CA ARG A 92 -20.49 -8.88 -9.26
C ARG A 92 -20.47 -7.59 -8.44
N TYR A 93 -19.30 -7.13 -8.01
CA TYR A 93 -19.20 -6.06 -7.01
C TYR A 93 -18.44 -4.83 -7.51
N TYR A 94 -17.63 -4.97 -8.57
CA TYR A 94 -16.76 -3.91 -9.06
C TYR A 94 -17.51 -2.61 -9.38
N ASN A 95 -18.67 -2.68 -10.03
CA ASN A 95 -19.41 -1.48 -10.42
C ASN A 95 -19.85 -0.63 -9.22
N ASP A 96 -20.22 -1.29 -8.12
CA ASP A 96 -20.71 -0.64 -6.89
C ASP A 96 -19.60 -0.39 -5.86
N ALA A 97 -18.39 -0.92 -6.10
CA ALA A 97 -17.25 -0.75 -5.22
C ALA A 97 -16.75 0.72 -5.17
N SER A 98 -16.10 1.07 -4.08
CA SER A 98 -15.45 2.38 -3.95
C SER A 98 -14.37 2.57 -5.02
N LEU A 99 -14.03 3.83 -5.32
CA LEU A 99 -12.96 4.12 -6.27
C LEU A 99 -11.63 3.48 -5.85
N VAL A 100 -11.33 3.51 -4.56
CA VAL A 100 -10.10 2.89 -4.02
C VAL A 100 -10.12 1.38 -4.20
N ASP A 101 -11.24 0.71 -3.88
CA ASP A 101 -11.35 -0.75 -4.07
C ASP A 101 -11.21 -1.16 -5.53
N LYS A 102 -11.74 -0.35 -6.47
CA LYS A 102 -11.55 -0.55 -7.90
C LYS A 102 -10.07 -0.51 -8.28
N TRP A 103 -9.35 0.52 -7.84
CA TRP A 103 -7.92 0.64 -8.08
C TRP A 103 -7.12 -0.48 -7.40
N THR A 104 -7.49 -0.87 -6.18
CA THR A 104 -6.85 -1.97 -5.44
C THR A 104 -6.98 -3.30 -6.19
N LEU A 105 -8.19 -3.62 -6.67
CA LEU A 105 -8.41 -4.84 -7.44
C LEU A 105 -7.62 -4.84 -8.76
N LEU A 106 -7.58 -3.71 -9.47
CA LEU A 106 -6.78 -3.60 -10.69
C LEU A 106 -5.28 -3.72 -10.40
N GLY A 107 -4.82 -3.21 -9.26
CA GLY A 107 -3.46 -3.44 -8.76
C GLY A 107 -3.19 -4.94 -8.53
N ALA A 108 -4.15 -5.70 -7.98
CA ALA A 108 -4.03 -7.14 -7.82
C ALA A 108 -3.90 -7.86 -9.17
N TYR A 109 -4.68 -7.48 -10.18
CA TYR A 109 -4.52 -8.00 -11.55
C TYR A 109 -3.14 -7.67 -12.13
N ALA A 110 -2.63 -6.46 -11.91
CA ALA A 110 -1.29 -6.08 -12.37
C ALA A 110 -0.18 -6.92 -11.69
N LYS A 111 -0.32 -7.25 -10.41
CA LYS A 111 0.61 -8.12 -9.65
C LYS A 111 0.70 -9.53 -10.23
N ILE A 112 -0.38 -10.08 -10.76
CA ILE A 112 -0.40 -11.41 -11.36
C ILE A 112 -0.05 -11.41 -12.85
N GLY A 113 0.37 -10.27 -13.40
CA GLY A 113 0.79 -10.14 -14.79
C GLY A 113 -0.28 -9.64 -15.76
N GLU A 114 -1.54 -9.49 -15.34
CA GLU A 114 -2.68 -9.05 -16.17
C GLU A 114 -2.69 -7.50 -16.33
N LYS A 115 -1.52 -6.92 -16.64
CA LYS A 115 -1.34 -5.46 -16.73
C LYS A 115 -2.17 -4.82 -17.84
N ASP A 116 -2.33 -5.49 -18.97
CA ASP A 116 -3.09 -4.93 -20.09
C ASP A 116 -4.58 -4.84 -19.75
N PHE A 117 -5.12 -5.88 -19.09
CA PHE A 117 -6.48 -5.84 -18.55
C PHE A 117 -6.63 -4.71 -17.52
N ALA A 118 -5.72 -4.64 -16.56
CA ALA A 118 -5.73 -3.62 -15.51
C ALA A 118 -5.69 -2.20 -16.10
N ARG A 119 -4.83 -1.93 -17.09
CA ARG A 119 -4.74 -0.63 -17.78
C ARG A 119 -6.04 -0.26 -18.48
N LYS A 120 -6.60 -1.18 -19.25
CA LYS A 120 -7.85 -0.97 -19.99
C LYS A 120 -9.01 -0.59 -19.07
N GLU A 121 -9.12 -1.23 -17.92
CA GLU A 121 -10.16 -0.91 -16.94
C GLU A 121 -9.83 0.36 -16.15
N ALA A 122 -8.57 0.61 -15.81
CA ALA A 122 -8.12 1.82 -15.12
C ALA A 122 -8.35 3.10 -15.93
N GLU A 123 -8.28 3.04 -17.27
CA GLU A 123 -8.60 4.18 -18.16
C GLU A 123 -10.02 4.71 -17.99
N LYS A 124 -10.93 3.87 -17.51
CA LYS A 124 -12.33 4.23 -17.27
C LYS A 124 -12.56 4.89 -15.90
N LEU A 125 -11.57 4.88 -15.03
CA LEU A 125 -11.68 5.36 -13.66
C LEU A 125 -11.13 6.78 -13.49
N PRO A 126 -11.73 7.58 -12.57
CA PRO A 126 -11.08 8.78 -12.07
C PRO A 126 -9.71 8.44 -11.45
N LYS A 127 -8.70 9.25 -11.76
CA LYS A 127 -7.34 9.07 -11.22
C LYS A 127 -7.16 9.65 -9.82
N LYS A 128 -8.14 10.38 -9.33
CA LYS A 128 -8.12 11.06 -8.03
C LYS A 128 -9.46 10.92 -7.35
N ALA A 129 -9.46 10.62 -6.06
CA ALA A 129 -10.66 10.68 -5.24
C ALA A 129 -11.06 12.15 -5.03
N GLU A 130 -12.34 12.44 -5.23
CA GLU A 130 -12.89 13.76 -4.94
C GLU A 130 -13.25 13.86 -3.46
N THR A 131 -13.13 15.07 -2.92
CA THR A 131 -13.61 15.39 -1.58
C THR A 131 -15.14 15.26 -1.56
N LYS A 132 -15.67 14.39 -0.72
CA LYS A 132 -17.11 14.24 -0.54
C LYS A 132 -17.49 14.84 0.81
N ASP A 133 -18.49 15.71 0.82
CA ASP A 133 -19.01 16.38 2.03
C ASP A 133 -17.95 17.15 2.84
N GLY A 134 -16.92 17.69 2.17
CA GLY A 134 -15.85 18.43 2.80
C GLY A 134 -14.83 17.57 3.57
N ILE A 135 -14.98 16.25 3.55
CA ILE A 135 -14.03 15.33 4.16
C ILE A 135 -13.03 14.86 3.11
N TYR A 136 -11.77 15.18 3.35
CA TYR A 136 -10.65 14.72 2.53
C TYR A 136 -9.98 13.53 3.21
N TYR A 137 -9.92 12.42 2.51
CA TYR A 137 -9.19 11.24 2.96
C TYR A 137 -7.86 11.18 2.22
N ALA A 138 -6.81 11.63 2.87
CA ALA A 138 -5.47 11.71 2.29
C ALA A 138 -4.94 10.34 1.84
N ASP A 139 -5.32 9.29 2.54
CA ASP A 139 -4.94 7.91 2.22
C ASP A 139 -5.56 7.39 0.92
N GLN A 140 -6.74 7.86 0.52
CA GLN A 140 -7.39 7.40 -0.71
C GLN A 140 -6.55 7.75 -1.94
N ASN A 141 -6.10 9.00 -2.04
CA ASN A 141 -5.24 9.43 -3.13
C ASN A 141 -3.86 8.78 -3.10
N ALA A 142 -3.33 8.51 -1.90
CA ALA A 142 -2.08 7.77 -1.74
C ALA A 142 -2.23 6.32 -2.23
N LYS A 143 -3.30 5.62 -1.86
CA LYS A 143 -3.60 4.26 -2.35
C LYS A 143 -3.77 4.24 -3.86
N ILE A 144 -4.55 5.17 -4.44
CA ILE A 144 -4.72 5.27 -5.89
C ILE A 144 -3.37 5.48 -6.59
N LEU A 145 -2.52 6.37 -6.08
CA LEU A 145 -1.18 6.60 -6.63
C LEU A 145 -0.34 5.33 -6.64
N ARG A 146 -0.36 4.57 -5.54
CA ARG A 146 0.36 3.30 -5.42
C ARG A 146 -0.09 2.30 -6.48
N TYR A 147 -1.40 2.04 -6.60
CA TYR A 147 -1.93 1.09 -7.57
C TYR A 147 -1.77 1.57 -9.01
N TYR A 148 -1.89 2.88 -9.24
CA TYR A 148 -1.54 3.47 -10.55
C TYR A 148 -0.09 3.14 -10.91
N THR A 149 0.84 3.37 -9.99
CA THR A 149 2.27 3.10 -10.19
C THR A 149 2.52 1.61 -10.49
N GLU A 150 1.85 0.70 -9.79
CA GLU A 150 1.91 -0.74 -10.04
C GLU A 150 1.44 -1.12 -11.47
N ILE A 151 0.33 -0.53 -11.91
CA ILE A 151 -0.30 -0.83 -13.21
C ILE A 151 0.53 -0.26 -14.37
N TYR A 152 0.96 0.99 -14.27
CA TYR A 152 1.59 1.72 -15.36
C TYR A 152 3.13 1.67 -15.32
N GLY A 153 3.73 1.30 -14.19
CA GLY A 153 5.17 1.29 -13.99
C GLY A 153 5.80 2.67 -13.80
N SER A 154 4.96 3.70 -13.58
CA SER A 154 5.37 5.07 -13.25
C SER A 154 4.25 5.80 -12.52
N PRO A 155 4.56 6.73 -11.60
CA PRO A 155 3.54 7.50 -10.89
C PRO A 155 2.82 8.47 -11.85
N GLU A 156 1.53 8.72 -11.58
CA GLU A 156 0.80 9.80 -12.26
C GLU A 156 1.30 11.15 -11.71
N PRO A 157 1.85 12.06 -12.56
CA PRO A 157 2.58 13.23 -12.07
C PRO A 157 1.75 14.20 -11.23
N SER A 158 0.49 14.45 -11.61
CA SER A 158 -0.36 15.39 -10.90
C SER A 158 -0.83 14.82 -9.56
N LEU A 159 -1.15 13.53 -9.53
CA LEU A 159 -1.52 12.82 -8.32
C LEU A 159 -0.33 12.70 -7.36
N TYR A 160 0.87 12.38 -7.87
CA TYR A 160 2.10 12.36 -7.09
C TYR A 160 2.37 13.72 -6.43
N SER A 161 2.29 14.80 -7.21
CA SER A 161 2.46 16.16 -6.69
C SER A 161 1.42 16.52 -5.63
N SER A 162 0.17 16.07 -5.80
CA SER A 162 -0.90 16.28 -4.82
C SER A 162 -0.62 15.53 -3.52
N VAL A 163 -0.24 14.25 -3.58
CA VAL A 163 0.10 13.43 -2.40
C VAL A 163 1.33 13.99 -1.68
N LEU A 164 2.36 14.41 -2.43
CA LEU A 164 3.54 15.07 -1.87
C LEU A 164 3.19 16.40 -1.20
N GLY A 165 2.27 17.17 -1.78
CA GLY A 165 1.76 18.41 -1.17
C GLY A 165 1.09 18.14 0.17
N THR A 166 0.24 17.12 0.25
CA THR A 166 -0.39 16.67 1.51
C THR A 166 0.65 16.23 2.54
N ALA A 167 1.69 15.49 2.12
CA ALA A 167 2.77 15.07 3.01
C ALA A 167 3.56 16.24 3.63
N LYS A 168 3.61 17.37 2.94
CA LYS A 168 4.32 18.59 3.35
C LYS A 168 3.42 19.63 4.04
N SER A 169 2.12 19.40 4.06
CA SER A 169 1.17 20.32 4.69
C SER A 169 1.20 20.19 6.21
N ASP A 170 0.73 21.24 6.89
CA ASP A 170 0.53 21.24 8.34
C ASP A 170 -0.80 20.56 8.74
N GLU A 171 -1.51 19.92 7.81
CA GLU A 171 -2.74 19.21 8.09
C GLU A 171 -2.51 18.04 9.06
N TRP A 172 -3.43 17.89 9.99
CA TRP A 172 -3.39 16.74 10.89
C TRP A 172 -3.74 15.46 10.12
N LEU A 173 -2.80 14.54 10.10
CA LEU A 173 -2.94 13.22 9.48
C LEU A 173 -2.83 12.13 10.54
N THR A 174 -3.68 11.14 10.45
CA THR A 174 -3.57 9.91 11.27
C THR A 174 -2.29 9.15 10.92
N THR A 175 -1.84 8.29 11.83
CA THR A 175 -0.69 7.41 11.57
C THR A 175 -0.91 6.54 10.33
N PHE A 176 -2.16 6.13 10.11
CA PHE A 176 -2.58 5.34 8.98
C PHE A 176 -2.46 6.08 7.65
N GLU A 177 -2.98 7.30 7.57
CA GLU A 177 -2.83 8.15 6.38
C GLU A 177 -1.36 8.43 6.07
N LYS A 178 -0.57 8.72 7.09
CA LYS A 178 0.88 8.92 6.93
C LYS A 178 1.57 7.68 6.37
N ALA A 179 1.20 6.49 6.82
CA ALA A 179 1.77 5.25 6.31
C ALA A 179 1.50 5.06 4.82
N HIS A 180 0.25 5.22 4.36
CA HIS A 180 -0.10 5.10 2.95
C HIS A 180 0.57 6.17 2.08
N ILE A 181 0.66 7.40 2.57
CA ILE A 181 1.36 8.49 1.87
C ILE A 181 2.84 8.13 1.68
N VAL A 182 3.51 7.68 2.73
CA VAL A 182 4.93 7.29 2.66
C VAL A 182 5.13 6.11 1.70
N GLN A 183 4.27 5.10 1.77
CA GLN A 183 4.34 3.96 0.84
C GLN A 183 4.19 4.41 -0.61
N ALA A 184 3.16 5.20 -0.93
CA ALA A 184 2.90 5.64 -2.30
C ALA A 184 4.03 6.49 -2.88
N LEU A 185 4.58 7.41 -2.09
CA LEU A 185 5.71 8.24 -2.51
C LEU A 185 6.97 7.39 -2.70
N ALA A 186 7.25 6.46 -1.80
CA ALA A 186 8.39 5.57 -1.91
C ALA A 186 8.31 4.63 -3.12
N GLU A 187 7.12 4.14 -3.48
CA GLU A 187 6.92 3.36 -4.70
C GLU A 187 7.13 4.23 -5.96
N GLY A 188 6.62 5.46 -5.95
CA GLY A 188 6.86 6.41 -7.05
C GLY A 188 8.35 6.70 -7.28
N GLU A 189 9.12 6.86 -6.21
CA GLU A 189 10.58 7.09 -6.28
C GLU A 189 11.33 5.87 -6.83
N LYS A 190 10.96 4.63 -6.46
CA LYS A 190 11.61 3.42 -6.97
C LYS A 190 11.56 3.30 -8.50
N VAL A 191 10.45 3.74 -9.11
CA VAL A 191 10.21 3.59 -10.55
C VAL A 191 10.47 4.87 -11.33
N SER A 192 10.83 5.97 -10.65
CA SER A 192 11.19 7.22 -11.32
C SER A 192 12.58 7.09 -11.95
N PRO A 193 12.73 7.28 -13.26
CA PRO A 193 14.03 7.17 -13.91
C PRO A 193 14.97 8.34 -13.57
N GLU A 194 14.45 9.40 -12.98
CA GLU A 194 15.26 10.54 -12.58
C GLU A 194 15.84 10.30 -11.19
N LYS A 195 17.03 9.71 -11.14
CA LYS A 195 17.92 9.81 -9.98
C LYS A 195 18.31 11.27 -9.82
N LYS A 196 17.57 12.01 -9.01
CA LYS A 196 17.88 13.41 -8.75
C LYS A 196 19.04 13.48 -7.77
N ASN A 197 20.12 14.10 -8.21
CA ASN A 197 21.11 14.62 -7.28
C ASN A 197 20.42 15.71 -6.46
N LEU A 198 20.17 15.42 -5.19
CA LEU A 198 19.57 16.37 -4.26
C LEU A 198 20.67 17.02 -3.44
N SER A 199 20.77 18.33 -3.50
CA SER A 199 21.58 19.10 -2.55
C SER A 199 20.67 19.75 -1.52
N PHE A 200 20.99 19.59 -0.25
CA PHE A 200 20.27 20.25 0.85
C PHE A 200 21.22 20.75 1.90
N LYS A 201 20.79 21.79 2.58
CA LYS A 201 21.52 22.45 3.64
C LYS A 201 21.03 21.91 4.99
N LEU A 202 21.91 21.27 5.72
CA LEU A 202 21.66 20.86 7.09
C LEU A 202 22.23 21.92 8.04
N ILE A 203 21.42 22.42 8.95
CA ILE A 203 21.86 23.34 10.00
C ILE A 203 21.78 22.60 11.34
N VAL A 204 22.94 22.32 11.95
CA VAL A 204 23.04 21.72 13.28
C VAL A 204 23.82 22.65 14.17
N ASP A 205 23.25 23.07 15.30
CA ASP A 205 23.85 23.97 16.26
C ASP A 205 24.40 25.26 15.63
N GLY A 206 23.66 25.83 14.65
CA GLY A 206 24.03 27.04 13.93
C GLY A 206 25.17 26.85 12.91
N LYS A 207 25.67 25.65 12.70
CA LYS A 207 26.64 25.32 11.65
C LYS A 207 25.95 24.74 10.43
N GLU A 208 26.22 25.34 9.28
CA GLU A 208 25.69 24.88 8.00
C GLU A 208 26.59 23.79 7.40
N GLN A 209 25.97 22.70 6.97
CA GLN A 209 26.62 21.65 6.15
C GLN A 209 25.81 21.47 4.88
N ASN A 210 26.48 21.52 3.74
CA ASN A 210 25.89 21.14 2.46
C ASN A 210 26.04 19.63 2.29
N LEU A 211 24.92 18.94 2.10
CA LEU A 211 24.89 17.51 1.84
C LEU A 211 24.39 17.29 0.41
N GLU A 212 25.07 16.44 -0.32
CA GLU A 212 24.66 15.98 -1.63
C GLU A 212 24.26 14.50 -1.57
N LEU A 213 23.06 14.18 -2.03
CA LEU A 213 22.64 12.83 -2.32
C LEU A 213 22.96 12.58 -3.79
N LYS A 214 23.91 11.70 -4.04
CA LYS A 214 24.20 11.19 -5.39
C LYS A 214 23.70 9.77 -5.48
N ASP A 215 22.84 9.49 -6.44
CA ASP A 215 22.27 8.16 -6.68
C ASP A 215 21.54 7.52 -5.49
N GLY A 216 21.08 8.33 -4.52
CA GLY A 216 20.39 7.86 -3.31
C GLY A 216 21.31 7.49 -2.14
N GLU A 217 22.63 7.69 -2.27
CA GLU A 217 23.61 7.47 -1.20
C GLU A 217 24.18 8.80 -0.70
N TYR A 218 24.41 8.89 0.61
CA TYR A 218 25.11 10.01 1.23
C TYR A 218 26.61 9.90 0.92
N THR A 219 27.18 10.97 0.43
CA THR A 219 28.63 11.17 0.39
C THR A 219 29.06 12.30 1.32
#